data_021c6cbce043d72591154b49c0e14ac1
#
_entry.id   021c6cbce043d72591154b49c0e14ac1
#
_cell.length_a   1.000
_cell.length_b   1.000
_cell.length_c   1.000
_cell.angle_alpha   90.00
_cell.angle_beta   90.00
_cell.angle_gamma   90.00
#
_symmetry.space_group_name_H-M   'P 1'
#
loop_
_entity.id
_entity.type
_entity.pdbx_description
1 polymer ?
#
loop_
_entity_poly.entity_id
_entity_poly.type
_entity_poly.pdbx_seq_one_letter_code
_entity_poly.pdbx_strand_id
1 'polypeptide(L)'
;MTCRDLSKSKVGKCYYAPLIDDQGLLVNDPIINKLAEDRWWLSIADSDVIFFAKGLAAGNKFEVEIKEPNVNILAVQGPLSDDLMAKIFGEEIRQLKFFNFKYYEFKGKKYFIARSGWSKQTGFEIYVEDNLAGQD
;
A
#
# COMPACT_ATOMS: atom_id res chain seq x y z
N MET A 1 2.04 -3.61 -18.08
CA MET A 1 2.09 -4.09 -16.69
C MET A 1 0.74 -3.96 -15.96
N THR A 2 -0.01 -2.91 -16.10
CA THR A 2 -1.37 -2.79 -15.54
C THR A 2 -2.34 -2.25 -16.58
N CYS A 3 -3.60 -2.72 -16.53
CA CYS A 3 -4.68 -2.20 -17.38
C CYS A 3 -5.33 -0.91 -16.82
N ARG A 4 -4.93 -0.48 -15.62
CA ARG A 4 -5.47 0.74 -15.03
C ARG A 4 -4.68 1.97 -15.47
N ASP A 5 -5.39 3.00 -15.93
CA ASP A 5 -4.78 4.32 -16.14
C ASP A 5 -4.47 5.00 -14.79
N LEU A 6 -3.19 5.18 -14.51
CA LEU A 6 -2.68 5.85 -13.32
C LEU A 6 -2.15 7.28 -13.59
N SER A 7 -2.30 7.79 -14.83
CA SER A 7 -1.81 9.12 -15.21
C SER A 7 -2.41 10.25 -14.38
N LYS A 8 -3.67 10.06 -13.90
CA LYS A 8 -4.38 11.03 -13.05
C LYS A 8 -4.34 10.70 -11.56
N SER A 9 -3.47 9.78 -11.17
CA SER A 9 -3.33 9.40 -9.76
C SER A 9 -2.75 10.54 -8.92
N LYS A 10 -3.16 10.59 -7.64
CA LYS A 10 -2.79 11.66 -6.70
C LYS A 10 -1.98 11.11 -5.54
N VAL A 11 -0.99 11.84 -5.08
CA VAL A 11 -0.25 11.55 -3.85
C VAL A 11 -1.22 11.44 -2.66
N GLY A 12 -0.98 10.50 -1.76
CA GLY A 12 -1.87 10.22 -0.62
C GLY A 12 -3.05 9.30 -0.91
N LYS A 13 -3.10 8.73 -2.12
CA LYS A 13 -4.15 7.82 -2.58
C LYS A 13 -3.64 6.41 -2.81
N CYS A 14 -4.53 5.45 -2.57
CA CYS A 14 -4.36 4.04 -2.92
C CYS A 14 -5.18 3.71 -4.18
N TYR A 15 -4.70 2.78 -4.97
CA TYR A 15 -5.36 2.36 -6.22
C TYR A 15 -5.28 0.83 -6.34
N TYR A 16 -6.41 0.18 -6.53
CA TYR A 16 -6.41 -1.22 -6.96
C TYR A 16 -6.01 -1.27 -8.43
N ALA A 17 -4.93 -1.97 -8.74
CA ALA A 17 -4.37 -1.98 -10.09
C ALA A 17 -3.87 -3.38 -10.48
N PRO A 18 -4.74 -4.24 -11.02
CA PRO A 18 -4.35 -5.56 -11.50
C PRO A 18 -3.17 -5.48 -12.47
N LEU A 19 -2.18 -6.33 -12.22
CA LEU A 19 -1.03 -6.52 -13.10
C LEU A 19 -1.36 -7.65 -14.07
N ILE A 20 -1.12 -7.40 -15.34
CA ILE A 20 -1.43 -8.33 -16.42
C ILE A 20 -0.19 -8.58 -17.27
N ASP A 21 -0.12 -9.77 -17.88
CA ASP A 21 0.85 -10.10 -18.90
C ASP A 21 0.45 -9.53 -20.29
N ASP A 22 1.18 -9.92 -21.32
CA ASP A 22 0.94 -9.52 -22.71
C ASP A 22 -0.30 -10.18 -23.35
N GLN A 23 -0.81 -11.25 -22.74
CA GLN A 23 -2.05 -11.92 -23.16
C GLN A 23 -3.28 -11.41 -22.39
N GLY A 24 -3.07 -10.50 -21.41
CA GLY A 24 -4.13 -9.97 -20.56
C GLY A 24 -4.48 -10.87 -19.36
N LEU A 25 -3.66 -11.89 -19.08
CA LEU A 25 -3.86 -12.75 -17.92
C LEU A 25 -3.36 -12.08 -16.64
N LEU A 26 -4.06 -12.33 -15.54
CA LEU A 26 -3.73 -11.76 -14.24
C LEU A 26 -2.40 -12.33 -13.71
N VAL A 27 -1.44 -11.45 -13.48
CA VAL A 27 -0.18 -11.78 -12.79
C VAL A 27 -0.33 -11.61 -11.28
N ASN A 28 -0.90 -10.46 -10.86
CA ASN A 28 -1.19 -10.15 -9.46
C ASN A 28 -2.15 -8.95 -9.38
N ASP A 29 -2.72 -8.68 -8.21
CA ASP A 29 -3.71 -7.63 -8.03
C ASP A 29 -3.38 -6.66 -6.86
N PRO A 30 -2.25 -5.96 -6.92
CA PRO A 30 -1.79 -5.08 -5.86
C PRO A 30 -2.71 -3.89 -5.59
N ILE A 31 -2.59 -3.38 -4.36
CA ILE A 31 -2.91 -2.00 -4.05
C ILE A 31 -1.66 -1.15 -4.28
N ILE A 32 -1.78 -0.16 -5.14
CA ILE A 32 -0.70 0.80 -5.43
C ILE A 32 -0.91 2.05 -4.59
N ASN A 33 0.08 2.41 -3.79
CA ASN A 33 0.10 3.60 -2.95
C ASN A 33 1.01 4.67 -3.59
N LYS A 34 0.46 5.80 -4.01
CA LYS A 34 1.26 6.89 -4.58
C LYS A 34 1.84 7.75 -3.46
N LEU A 35 3.14 7.56 -3.18
CA LEU A 35 3.86 8.23 -2.09
C LEU A 35 4.37 9.62 -2.47
N ALA A 36 4.81 9.78 -3.72
CA ALA A 36 5.25 11.04 -4.32
C ALA A 36 4.93 11.01 -5.82
N GLU A 37 5.28 12.05 -6.57
CA GLU A 37 4.99 12.09 -8.02
C GLU A 37 5.69 10.94 -8.79
N ASP A 38 6.86 10.54 -8.33
CA ASP A 38 7.72 9.53 -8.93
C ASP A 38 7.95 8.30 -8.03
N ARG A 39 7.24 8.20 -6.88
CA ARG A 39 7.46 7.13 -5.91
C ARG A 39 6.16 6.40 -5.56
N TRP A 40 6.22 5.07 -5.67
CA TRP A 40 5.09 4.19 -5.48
C TRP A 40 5.44 3.00 -4.60
N TRP A 41 4.48 2.56 -3.79
CA TRP A 41 4.51 1.22 -3.20
C TRP A 41 3.44 0.35 -3.83
N LEU A 42 3.81 -0.88 -4.15
CA LEU A 42 2.89 -1.94 -4.53
C LEU A 42 2.74 -2.86 -3.33
N SER A 43 1.56 -2.84 -2.71
CA SER A 43 1.20 -3.76 -1.64
C SER A 43 0.62 -5.01 -2.28
N ILE A 44 1.33 -6.12 -2.15
CA ILE A 44 1.10 -7.37 -2.87
C ILE A 44 1.03 -8.50 -1.87
N ALA A 45 0.13 -9.45 -2.09
CA ALA A 45 0.13 -10.72 -1.40
C ALA A 45 0.99 -11.70 -2.20
N ASP A 46 2.00 -12.26 -1.53
CA ASP A 46 2.75 -13.45 -1.89
C ASP A 46 3.01 -13.67 -3.40
N SER A 47 4.01 -12.99 -3.98
CA SER A 47 4.43 -13.28 -5.35
C SER A 47 5.78 -12.67 -5.72
N ASP A 48 6.38 -13.20 -6.78
CA ASP A 48 7.62 -12.73 -7.40
C ASP A 48 7.42 -11.52 -8.34
N VAL A 49 6.44 -10.67 -8.09
CA VAL A 49 6.15 -9.47 -8.94
C VAL A 49 7.37 -8.57 -9.09
N ILE A 50 8.28 -8.55 -8.10
CA ILE A 50 9.52 -7.78 -8.19
C ILE A 50 10.36 -8.19 -9.41
N PHE A 51 10.44 -9.48 -9.73
CA PHE A 51 11.18 -9.98 -10.91
C PHE A 51 10.46 -9.63 -12.20
N PHE A 52 9.13 -9.75 -12.23
CA PHE A 52 8.32 -9.31 -13.37
C PHE A 52 8.50 -7.81 -13.66
N ALA A 53 8.42 -6.96 -12.62
CA ALA A 53 8.61 -5.52 -12.76
C ALA A 53 10.05 -5.16 -13.22
N LYS A 54 11.08 -5.80 -12.63
CA LYS A 54 12.48 -5.62 -13.05
C LYS A 54 12.72 -6.08 -14.48
N GLY A 55 12.13 -7.20 -14.89
CA GLY A 55 12.24 -7.70 -16.26
C GLY A 55 11.63 -6.74 -17.26
N LEU A 56 10.43 -6.20 -16.99
CA LEU A 56 9.78 -5.19 -17.83
C LEU A 56 10.60 -3.90 -17.90
N ALA A 57 11.12 -3.43 -16.77
CA ALA A 57 11.95 -2.23 -16.72
C ALA A 57 13.23 -2.38 -17.54
N ALA A 58 13.93 -3.51 -17.40
CA ALA A 58 15.15 -3.81 -18.15
C ALA A 58 14.88 -3.94 -19.66
N GLY A 59 13.84 -4.70 -20.04
CA GLY A 59 13.48 -4.90 -21.43
C GLY A 59 13.08 -3.63 -22.17
N ASN A 60 12.44 -2.68 -21.47
CA ASN A 60 12.04 -1.39 -22.03
C ASN A 60 13.04 -0.25 -21.74
N LYS A 61 14.16 -0.54 -21.07
CA LYS A 61 15.20 0.45 -20.71
C LYS A 61 14.66 1.62 -19.90
N PHE A 62 13.72 1.36 -18.97
CA PHE A 62 13.20 2.38 -18.08
C PHE A 62 14.20 2.71 -16.98
N GLU A 63 14.44 3.99 -16.73
CA GLU A 63 15.27 4.47 -15.63
C GLU A 63 14.45 4.51 -14.32
N VAL A 64 14.27 3.35 -13.70
CA VAL A 64 13.52 3.18 -12.46
C VAL A 64 14.29 2.30 -11.47
N GLU A 65 14.22 2.65 -10.19
CA GLU A 65 14.68 1.80 -9.11
C GLU A 65 13.52 0.93 -8.62
N ILE A 66 13.72 -0.39 -8.58
CA ILE A 66 12.74 -1.34 -8.09
C ILE A 66 13.38 -2.19 -6.99
N LYS A 67 12.83 -2.07 -5.78
CA LYS A 67 13.31 -2.80 -4.59
C LYS A 67 12.15 -3.24 -3.71
N GLU A 68 12.38 -4.27 -2.94
CA GLU A 68 11.50 -4.67 -1.85
C GLU A 68 11.98 -3.97 -0.58
N PRO A 69 11.15 -3.09 0.03
CA PRO A 69 11.50 -2.46 1.29
C PRO A 69 11.28 -3.43 2.47
N ASN A 70 11.99 -3.21 3.59
CA ASN A 70 11.72 -3.94 4.83
C ASN A 70 10.47 -3.35 5.50
N VAL A 71 9.30 -3.74 5.01
CA VAL A 71 7.99 -3.26 5.47
C VAL A 71 7.07 -4.44 5.70
N ASN A 72 6.46 -4.49 6.87
CA ASN A 72 5.43 -5.47 7.21
C ASN A 72 4.08 -4.77 7.38
N ILE A 73 3.00 -5.43 7.00
CA ILE A 73 1.66 -4.85 7.05
C ILE A 73 0.88 -5.53 8.18
N LEU A 74 0.40 -4.70 9.12
CA LEU A 74 -0.56 -5.12 10.15
C LEU A 74 -1.96 -4.69 9.71
N ALA A 75 -2.84 -5.65 9.50
CA ALA A 75 -4.23 -5.39 9.14
C ALA A 75 -5.10 -5.31 10.41
N VAL A 76 -5.77 -4.16 10.61
CA VAL A 76 -6.75 -3.94 11.66
C VAL A 76 -8.12 -3.84 10.99
N GLN A 77 -8.90 -4.90 11.02
CA GLN A 77 -10.14 -5.04 10.26
C GLN A 77 -11.32 -5.35 11.17
N GLY A 78 -12.51 -4.89 10.78
CA GLY A 78 -13.76 -5.20 11.44
C GLY A 78 -14.48 -3.99 12.05
N PRO A 79 -15.69 -4.20 12.63
CA PRO A 79 -16.58 -3.11 13.07
C PRO A 79 -15.98 -2.23 14.19
N LEU A 80 -15.05 -2.74 14.98
CA LEU A 80 -14.38 -1.99 16.06
C LEU A 80 -13.04 -1.40 15.64
N SER A 81 -12.64 -1.54 14.36
CA SER A 81 -11.34 -1.04 13.88
C SER A 81 -11.20 0.48 14.03
N ASP A 82 -12.25 1.24 13.73
CA ASP A 82 -12.25 2.70 13.87
C ASP A 82 -12.02 3.12 15.34
N ASP A 83 -12.64 2.42 16.30
CA ASP A 83 -12.50 2.72 17.73
C ASP A 83 -11.11 2.37 18.25
N LEU A 84 -10.59 1.22 17.85
CA LEU A 84 -9.23 0.81 18.20
C LEU A 84 -8.20 1.79 17.65
N MET A 85 -8.29 2.10 16.36
CA MET A 85 -7.35 3.00 15.71
C MET A 85 -7.41 4.43 16.26
N ALA A 86 -8.62 4.93 16.57
CA ALA A 86 -8.77 6.24 17.20
C ALA A 86 -8.16 6.29 18.61
N LYS A 87 -8.28 5.20 19.37
CA LYS A 87 -7.67 5.07 20.70
C LYS A 87 -6.13 5.13 20.65
N ILE A 88 -5.53 4.59 19.57
CA ILE A 88 -4.07 4.51 19.41
C ILE A 88 -3.50 5.78 18.75
N PHE A 89 -4.11 6.24 17.66
CA PHE A 89 -3.59 7.28 16.78
C PHE A 89 -4.35 8.61 16.86
N GLY A 90 -5.40 8.70 17.69
CA GLY A 90 -6.21 9.90 17.86
C GLY A 90 -7.46 9.92 16.95
N GLU A 91 -8.43 10.74 17.35
CA GLU A 91 -9.76 10.81 16.69
C GLU A 91 -9.70 11.24 15.21
N GLU A 92 -8.66 11.95 14.78
CA GLU A 92 -8.53 12.39 13.39
C GLU A 92 -8.41 11.24 12.38
N ILE A 93 -7.97 10.04 12.83
CA ILE A 93 -7.84 8.88 11.93
C ILE A 93 -9.19 8.43 11.36
N ARG A 94 -10.30 8.72 12.05
CA ARG A 94 -11.66 8.43 11.57
C ARG A 94 -12.02 9.19 10.30
N GLN A 95 -11.33 10.33 10.05
CA GLN A 95 -11.55 11.15 8.86
C GLN A 95 -10.77 10.63 7.63
N LEU A 96 -9.88 9.66 7.81
CA LEU A 96 -9.17 9.05 6.71
C LEU A 96 -10.16 8.30 5.82
N LYS A 97 -10.30 8.75 4.57
CA LYS A 97 -11.24 8.17 3.62
C LYS A 97 -10.73 6.84 3.06
N PHE A 98 -11.64 5.97 2.66
CA PHE A 98 -11.31 4.71 2.00
C PHE A 98 -10.40 4.95 0.79
N PHE A 99 -9.40 4.09 0.60
CA PHE A 99 -8.34 4.21 -0.39
C PHE A 99 -7.53 5.52 -0.33
N ASN A 100 -7.39 6.07 0.88
CA ASN A 100 -6.40 7.09 1.19
C ASN A 100 -5.44 6.56 2.24
N PHE A 101 -4.27 7.18 2.31
CA PHE A 101 -3.33 6.98 3.40
C PHE A 101 -2.82 8.32 3.93
N LYS A 102 -2.36 8.28 5.17
CA LYS A 102 -1.60 9.35 5.83
C LYS A 102 -0.55 8.76 6.76
N TYR A 103 0.37 9.61 7.20
CA TYR A 103 1.27 9.29 8.29
C TYR A 103 0.68 9.75 9.61
N TYR A 104 0.67 8.85 10.60
CA TYR A 104 0.25 9.11 11.98
C TYR A 104 1.39 8.82 12.93
N GLU A 105 1.46 9.58 14.01
CA GLU A 105 2.51 9.40 15.03
C GLU A 105 2.02 8.51 16.18
N PHE A 106 2.87 7.56 16.59
CA PHE A 106 2.67 6.75 17.78
C PHE A 106 4.03 6.52 18.47
N LYS A 107 4.11 6.80 19.77
CA LYS A 107 5.36 6.66 20.56
C LYS A 107 6.58 7.34 19.91
N GLY A 108 6.40 8.52 19.29
CA GLY A 108 7.48 9.28 18.64
C GLY A 108 7.92 8.74 17.27
N LYS A 109 7.26 7.71 16.74
CA LYS A 109 7.51 7.19 15.40
C LYS A 109 6.33 7.49 14.46
N LYS A 110 6.61 7.70 13.17
CA LYS A 110 5.57 7.91 12.14
C LYS A 110 5.30 6.60 11.44
N TYR A 111 4.02 6.25 11.36
CA TYR A 111 3.53 5.08 10.66
C TYR A 111 2.71 5.48 9.45
N PHE A 112 2.98 4.85 8.31
CA PHE A 112 2.12 4.91 7.15
C PHE A 112 0.87 4.08 7.44
N ILE A 113 -0.31 4.70 7.37
CA ILE A 113 -1.57 4.03 7.62
C ILE A 113 -2.51 4.28 6.43
N ALA A 114 -2.93 3.21 5.78
CA ALA A 114 -3.93 3.23 4.73
C ALA A 114 -5.29 2.79 5.26
N ARG A 115 -6.36 3.46 4.80
CA ARG A 115 -7.71 2.95 5.01
C ARG A 115 -8.07 2.02 3.86
N SER A 116 -7.66 0.79 4.00
CA SER A 116 -7.80 -0.29 3.02
C SER A 116 -7.96 -1.62 3.73
N GLY A 117 -8.14 -2.69 2.98
CA GLY A 117 -8.25 -4.03 3.50
C GLY A 117 -9.05 -4.95 2.60
N TRP A 118 -8.67 -6.20 2.58
CA TRP A 118 -9.27 -7.22 1.72
C TRP A 118 -10.59 -7.78 2.25
N SER A 119 -10.82 -7.68 3.56
CA SER A 119 -11.97 -8.29 4.26
C SER A 119 -13.34 -7.74 3.85
N LYS A 120 -13.40 -6.60 3.13
CA LYS A 120 -14.62 -5.82 2.82
C LYS A 120 -15.37 -5.32 4.06
N GLN A 121 -14.73 -5.36 5.22
CA GLN A 121 -15.16 -4.69 6.44
C GLN A 121 -14.47 -3.34 6.54
N THR A 122 -14.89 -2.48 7.46
CA THR A 122 -14.10 -1.29 7.77
C THR A 122 -12.75 -1.69 8.34
N GLY A 123 -11.70 -0.92 8.03
CA GLY A 123 -10.40 -1.26 8.56
C GLY A 123 -9.27 -0.42 8.00
N PHE A 124 -8.08 -0.74 8.50
CA PHE A 124 -6.83 -0.05 8.20
C PHE A 124 -5.72 -1.06 7.99
N GLU A 125 -4.71 -0.64 7.26
CA GLU A 125 -3.45 -1.35 7.09
C GLU A 125 -2.33 -0.43 7.56
N ILE A 126 -1.59 -0.87 8.58
CA ILE A 126 -0.45 -0.17 9.17
C ILE A 126 0.81 -0.74 8.56
N TYR A 127 1.61 0.08 7.90
CA TYR A 127 2.87 -0.30 7.28
C TYR A 127 4.00 -0.04 8.27
N VAL A 128 4.61 -1.12 8.75
CA VAL A 128 5.66 -1.10 9.77
C VAL A 128 7.01 -1.29 9.09
N GLU A 129 7.83 -0.25 9.07
CA GLU A 129 9.15 -0.24 8.41
C GLU A 129 10.27 -0.89 9.24
N ASP A 130 9.94 -1.43 10.43
CA ASP A 130 10.89 -2.10 11.32
C ASP A 130 10.23 -3.36 11.90
N ASN A 131 10.86 -4.51 11.72
CA ASN A 131 10.35 -5.80 12.20
C ASN A 131 10.11 -5.84 13.71
N LEU A 132 10.84 -5.04 14.50
CA LEU A 132 10.68 -4.95 15.96
C LEU A 132 9.58 -3.98 16.39
N ALA A 133 9.26 -2.98 15.57
CA ALA A 133 8.25 -1.98 15.90
C ALA A 133 6.81 -2.53 15.88
N GLY A 134 6.58 -3.69 15.29
CA GLY A 134 5.28 -4.38 15.29
C GLY A 134 4.94 -5.07 16.61
N GLN A 135 5.87 -5.11 17.57
CA GLN A 135 5.66 -5.68 18.91
C GLN A 135 5.16 -4.64 19.94
N ASP A 136 5.23 -3.37 19.63
CA ASP A 136 4.82 -2.24 20.47
C ASP A 136 3.31 -2.02 20.50
#